data_ceba54b00a24143d2771c165d6c79e25
#
_entry.id   ceba54b00a24143d2771c165d6c79e25
#
_cell.length_a   1.000
_cell.length_b   1.000
_cell.length_c   1.000
_cell.angle_alpha   90.00
_cell.angle_beta   90.00
_cell.angle_gamma   90.00
#
_symmetry.space_group_name_H-M   'P 1'
#
loop_
_entity.id
_entity.type
_entity.pdbx_description
1 polymer ?
#
loop_
_entity_poly.entity_id
_entity_poly.type
_entity_poly.pdbx_seq_one_letter_code
_entity_poly.pdbx_strand_id
1 'polypeptide(L)'
;MNGVKAGFVYVIQDVYTGMYKISRTKDLDRRMKELGAGVSTNLIKAQFFNDRHAVEKRMHKEYAASRLPGTEYFSLSCPPWQG
;
A
#
# COMPACT_ATOMS: atom_id res chain seq x y z
N MET A 1 -19.81 10.34 13.25
CA MET A 1 -19.35 10.19 12.82
C MET A 1 -18.63 9.76 12.12
N ASN A 2 -18.63 9.69 11.78
CA ASN A 2 -18.15 9.58 10.78
C ASN A 2 -16.81 9.69 10.46
N GLY A 3 -15.83 9.68 10.84
CA GLY A 3 -14.45 9.62 10.54
C GLY A 3 -13.93 8.26 10.09
N VAL A 4 -14.71 7.24 10.29
CA VAL A 4 -14.30 5.89 9.92
C VAL A 4 -14.53 5.62 8.44
N LYS A 5 -13.51 5.12 7.75
CA LYS A 5 -13.55 4.81 6.32
C LYS A 5 -13.18 3.35 6.11
N ALA A 6 -14.18 2.51 5.89
CA ALA A 6 -13.93 1.11 5.58
C ALA A 6 -13.37 0.96 4.16
N GLY A 7 -12.49 0.00 3.98
CA GLY A 7 -11.89 -0.27 2.68
C GLY A 7 -10.64 -1.11 2.81
N PHE A 8 -9.86 -1.16 1.72
CA PHE A 8 -8.66 -1.97 1.64
C PHE A 8 -7.42 -1.14 1.87
N VAL A 9 -6.47 -1.72 2.60
CA VAL A 9 -5.09 -1.26 2.63
C VAL A 9 -4.30 -2.30 1.85
N TYR A 10 -3.45 -1.87 0.94
CA TYR A 10 -2.72 -2.78 0.08
C TYR A 10 -1.27 -2.37 -0.07
N VAL A 11 -0.44 -3.36 -0.38
CA VAL A 11 0.99 -3.18 -0.64
C VAL A 11 1.26 -3.67 -2.06
N ILE A 12 1.89 -2.83 -2.86
CA ILE A 12 2.31 -3.18 -4.21
C ILE A 12 3.82 -3.01 -4.33
N GLN A 13 4.40 -3.70 -5.30
CA GLN A 13 5.81 -3.59 -5.62
C GLN A 13 5.97 -3.24 -7.08
N ASP A 14 6.77 -2.22 -7.36
CA ASP A 14 7.12 -1.84 -8.72
C ASP A 14 8.13 -2.87 -9.24
N VAL A 15 7.84 -3.49 -10.40
CA VAL A 15 8.69 -4.55 -10.93
C VAL A 15 10.03 -4.03 -11.43
N TYR A 16 10.12 -2.78 -11.79
CA TYR A 16 11.34 -2.20 -12.33
C TYR A 16 12.32 -1.75 -11.24
N THR A 17 11.80 -1.20 -10.16
CA THR A 17 12.64 -0.69 -9.07
C THR A 17 12.72 -1.63 -7.88
N GLY A 18 11.75 -2.52 -7.74
CA GLY A 18 11.65 -3.40 -6.57
C GLY A 18 11.14 -2.72 -5.33
N MET A 19 10.75 -1.46 -5.44
CA MET A 19 10.29 -0.70 -4.28
C MET A 19 8.83 -0.94 -3.97
N TYR A 20 8.45 -0.72 -2.73
CA TYR A 20 7.11 -1.00 -2.24
C TYR A 20 6.32 0.27 -2.02
N LYS A 21 5.01 0.19 -2.24
CA LYS A 21 4.10 1.29 -1.96
C LYS A 21 2.93 0.76 -1.12
N ILE A 22 2.62 1.49 -0.05
CA ILE A 22 1.49 1.17 0.83
C ILE A 22 0.41 2.21 0.58
N SER A 23 -0.79 1.77 0.25
CA SER A 23 -1.87 2.68 -0.08
C SER A 23 -3.23 2.10 0.34
N ARG A 24 -4.30 2.83 0.05
CA ARG A 24 -5.63 2.45 0.43
C ARG A 24 -6.63 2.71 -0.69
N THR A 25 -7.72 1.97 -0.71
CA THR A 25 -8.78 2.17 -1.67
C THR A 25 -10.10 1.57 -1.18
N LYS A 26 -11.20 2.10 -1.66
CA LYS A 26 -12.51 1.50 -1.43
C LYS A 26 -12.76 0.35 -2.40
N ASP A 27 -12.21 0.44 -3.61
CA ASP A 27 -12.45 -0.51 -4.68
C ASP A 27 -11.11 -1.09 -5.16
N LEU A 28 -10.77 -2.24 -4.61
CA LEU A 28 -9.48 -2.87 -4.89
C LEU A 28 -9.34 -3.30 -6.34
N ASP A 29 -10.37 -3.92 -6.91
CA ASP A 29 -10.31 -4.42 -8.29
C ASP A 29 -10.07 -3.28 -9.27
N ARG A 30 -10.82 -2.20 -9.13
CA ARG A 30 -10.66 -1.03 -9.97
C ARG A 30 -9.26 -0.43 -9.82
N ARG A 31 -8.79 -0.33 -8.58
CA ARG A 31 -7.48 0.27 -8.32
C ARG A 31 -6.36 -0.57 -8.90
N MET A 32 -6.46 -1.89 -8.81
CA MET A 32 -5.46 -2.78 -9.40
C MET A 32 -5.40 -2.63 -10.91
N LYS A 33 -6.53 -2.45 -11.56
CA LYS A 33 -6.57 -2.21 -13.00
C LYS A 33 -5.90 -0.89 -13.36
N GLU A 34 -6.16 0.16 -12.58
CA GLU A 34 -5.56 1.47 -12.79
C GLU A 34 -4.04 1.45 -12.64
N LEU A 35 -3.55 0.62 -11.73
CA LEU A 35 -2.13 0.52 -11.44
C LEU A 35 -1.37 -0.45 -12.35
N GLY A 36 -2.07 -1.16 -13.23
CA GLY A 36 -1.44 -2.12 -14.11
C GLY A 36 -0.92 -3.34 -13.36
N ALA A 37 -1.68 -3.82 -12.38
CA ALA A 37 -1.29 -4.98 -11.59
C ALA A 37 -1.08 -6.20 -12.50
N GLY A 38 0.00 -6.93 -12.26
CA GLY A 38 0.37 -8.08 -13.08
C GLY A 38 1.24 -7.73 -14.28
N VAL A 39 1.44 -6.44 -14.56
CA VAL A 39 2.30 -5.99 -15.67
C VAL A 39 3.50 -5.23 -15.10
N SER A 40 3.29 -3.99 -14.67
CA SER A 40 4.38 -3.18 -14.12
C SER A 40 4.37 -3.13 -12.58
N THR A 41 3.35 -3.70 -11.98
CA THR A 41 3.11 -3.64 -10.54
C THR A 41 2.63 -5.00 -10.06
N ASN A 42 3.21 -5.49 -8.98
CA ASN A 42 2.76 -6.73 -8.33
C ASN A 42 2.00 -6.40 -7.05
N LEU A 43 0.83 -6.99 -6.90
CA LEU A 43 0.10 -6.90 -5.65
C LEU A 43 0.71 -7.88 -4.65
N ILE A 44 1.27 -7.35 -3.58
CA ILE A 44 1.92 -8.16 -2.55
C ILE A 44 0.89 -8.64 -1.53
N LYS A 45 0.07 -7.71 -1.04
CA LYS A 45 -0.95 -8.05 -0.05
C LYS A 45 -2.04 -6.99 -0.06
N ALA A 46 -3.27 -7.41 0.21
CA ALA A 46 -4.39 -6.50 0.41
C ALA A 46 -5.28 -7.07 1.49
N GLN A 47 -5.81 -6.21 2.34
CA GLN A 47 -6.70 -6.64 3.41
C GLN A 47 -7.74 -5.56 3.67
N PHE A 48 -8.96 -5.99 3.96
CA PHE A 48 -10.06 -5.10 4.30
C PHE A 48 -9.97 -4.69 5.76
N PHE A 49 -10.18 -3.40 6.02
CA PHE A 49 -10.21 -2.87 7.37
C PHE A 49 -11.42 -1.97 7.54
N ASN A 50 -11.92 -1.89 8.77
CA ASN A 50 -13.02 -0.98 9.09
C ASN A 50 -12.59 0.48 9.02
N ASP A 51 -11.31 0.75 9.28
CA ASP A 51 -10.76 2.10 9.19
C ASP A 51 -9.44 2.05 8.41
N ARG A 52 -9.56 2.13 7.07
CA ARG A 52 -8.39 2.05 6.20
C ARG A 52 -7.42 3.22 6.39
N HIS A 53 -7.95 4.39 6.74
CA HIS A 53 -7.10 5.57 6.92
C HIS A 53 -6.17 5.41 8.11
N ALA A 54 -6.69 4.93 9.23
CA ALA A 54 -5.87 4.73 10.42
C ALA A 54 -4.80 3.68 10.20
N VAL A 55 -5.16 2.59 9.52
CA VAL A 55 -4.22 1.49 9.26
C VAL A 55 -3.12 1.95 8.31
N GLU A 56 -3.47 2.62 7.21
CA GLU A 56 -2.47 3.11 6.26
C GLU A 56 -1.53 4.11 6.94
N LYS A 57 -2.08 5.03 7.73
CA LYS A 57 -1.28 6.02 8.41
C LYS A 57 -0.30 5.37 9.39
N ARG A 58 -0.75 4.36 10.12
CA ARG A 58 0.12 3.63 11.03
C ARG A 58 1.24 2.92 10.30
N MET A 59 0.93 2.28 9.17
CA MET A 59 1.95 1.58 8.38
C MET A 59 2.97 2.56 7.79
N HIS A 60 2.51 3.70 7.28
CA HIS A 60 3.42 4.73 6.78
C HIS A 60 4.36 5.23 7.88
N LYS A 61 3.85 5.38 9.09
CA LYS A 61 4.67 5.79 10.22
C LYS A 61 5.70 4.72 10.58
N GLU A 62 5.28 3.47 10.56
CA GLU A 62 6.15 2.34 10.92
C GLU A 62 7.33 2.22 9.96
N TYR A 63 7.11 2.46 8.67
CA TYR A 63 8.15 2.33 7.66
C TYR A 63 8.73 3.67 7.20
N ALA A 64 8.47 4.74 7.94
CA ALA A 64 8.87 6.09 7.52
C ALA A 64 10.36 6.22 7.25
N ALA A 65 11.20 5.53 8.00
CA ALA A 65 12.66 5.61 7.83
C ALA A 65 13.13 5.03 6.49
N SER A 66 12.32 4.17 5.87
CA SER A 66 12.65 3.54 4.60
C SER A 66 12.00 4.23 3.40
N ARG A 67 11.23 5.28 3.64
CA ARG A 67 10.54 5.99 2.59
C ARG A 67 11.53 6.86 1.81
N LEU A 68 11.41 6.81 0.48
CA LEU A 68 12.24 7.62 -0.39
C LEU A 68 11.74 9.06 -0.39
N PRO A 69 12.64 10.05 -0.19
CA PRO A 69 12.23 11.44 -0.15
C PRO A 69 11.48 11.85 -1.42
N GLY A 70 10.38 12.58 -1.23
CA GLY A 70 9.58 13.08 -2.34
C GLY A 70 8.73 12.06 -3.04
N THR A 71 8.63 10.83 -2.52
CA THR A 71 7.83 9.78 -3.12
C THR A 71 6.97 9.07 -2.07
N GLU A 72 6.08 8.20 -2.54
CA GLU A 72 5.29 7.34 -1.66
C GLU A 72 5.87 5.93 -1.58
N TYR A 73 7.06 5.71 -2.14
CA TYR A 73 7.69 4.39 -2.20
C TYR A 73 8.64 4.17 -1.04
N PHE A 74 8.78 2.91 -0.65
CA PHE A 74 9.64 2.48 0.44
C PHE A 74 10.68 1.51 -0.08
N SER A 75 11.94 1.72 0.33
CA SER A 75 13.03 0.82 -0.01
C SER A 75 13.23 -0.14 1.16
N LEU A 76 12.77 -1.37 1.00
CA LEU A 76 12.79 -2.39 2.05
C LEU A 76 13.45 -3.65 1.53
N SER A 77 14.14 -4.38 2.42
CA SER A 77 14.79 -5.63 2.04
C SER A 77 13.79 -6.77 1.88
N CYS A 78 12.61 -6.65 2.46
CA CYS A 78 11.53 -7.62 2.29
C CYS A 78 10.20 -6.87 2.31
N PRO A 79 9.12 -7.49 1.79
CA PRO A 79 7.84 -6.80 1.71
C PRO A 79 7.38 -6.30 3.06
N PRO A 80 6.80 -5.11 3.12
CA PRO A 80 6.20 -4.62 4.38
C PRO A 80 4.99 -5.47 4.72
N TRP A 81 4.62 -5.42 6.00
CA TRP A 81 3.41 -6.12 6.43
C TRP A 81 3.53 -7.63 6.27
N GLN A 82 4.67 -8.16 6.61
CA GLN A 82 4.85 -9.59 6.67
C GLN A 82 4.29 -10.08 7.98
N GLY A 83 3.24 -10.80 7.90
CA GLY A 83 2.55 -11.27 9.07
C GLY A 83 3.05 -12.56 9.59
#